data_8d636cb6ad847a75dcb14097b56697fd
#
_entry.id   8d636cb6ad847a75dcb14097b56697fd
#
_cell.length_a   1.000
_cell.length_b   1.000
_cell.length_c   1.000
_cell.angle_alpha   90.00
_cell.angle_beta   90.00
_cell.angle_gamma   90.00
#
_symmetry.space_group_name_H-M   'P 1'
#
loop_
_entity.id
_entity.type
_entity.pdbx_description
1 polymer ?
#
loop_
_entity_poly.entity_id
_entity_poly.type
_entity_poly.pdbx_seq_one_letter_code
_entity_poly.pdbx_strand_id
1 'polypeptide(L)'
;MIWFEELQTRKKLSRIFSAYESTFPEDERRDKDQFLSLIENPDCFIFAVKNDDDFVGYLILWKLEDFYFLEHFEVFEEFRNLKLGSQILREMKKKFGNIV
;
A
#
# COMPACT_ATOMS: atom_id res chain seq x y z
N MET A 1 1.78 2.95 17.32
CA MET A 1 1.48 4.12 16.46
C MET A 1 1.57 3.73 15.00
N ILE A 2 0.54 4.07 14.23
CA ILE A 2 0.52 3.79 12.79
C ILE A 2 1.27 4.90 12.05
N TRP A 3 2.15 4.51 11.13
CA TRP A 3 2.85 5.45 10.25
C TRP A 3 3.11 4.79 8.89
N PHE A 4 3.50 5.60 7.91
CA PHE A 4 3.64 5.15 6.53
C PHE A 4 5.05 5.44 6.03
N GLU A 5 5.67 4.42 5.45
CA GLU A 5 7.00 4.55 4.84
C GLU A 5 6.85 4.42 3.33
N GLU A 6 7.26 5.43 2.57
CA GLU A 6 7.18 5.36 1.12
C GLU A 6 8.21 4.39 0.57
N LEU A 7 7.76 3.47 -0.29
CA LEU A 7 8.60 2.48 -0.93
C LEU A 7 9.06 3.05 -2.28
N GLN A 8 10.30 3.55 -2.33
CA GLN A 8 10.81 4.30 -3.47
C GLN A 8 11.76 3.53 -4.37
N THR A 9 12.07 2.28 -4.05
CA THR A 9 12.99 1.46 -4.83
C THR A 9 12.33 0.14 -5.20
N ARG A 10 12.76 -0.44 -6.33
CA ARG A 10 12.28 -1.75 -6.75
C ARG A 10 12.61 -2.81 -5.70
N LYS A 11 13.76 -2.71 -5.05
CA LYS A 11 14.15 -3.65 -4.00
C LYS A 11 13.16 -3.65 -2.83
N LYS A 12 12.77 -2.45 -2.37
CA LYS A 12 11.79 -2.34 -1.28
C LYS A 12 10.42 -2.82 -1.72
N LEU A 13 10.02 -2.48 -2.94
CA LEU A 13 8.73 -2.88 -3.48
C LEU A 13 8.62 -4.38 -3.66
N SER A 14 9.72 -5.05 -4.04
CA SER A 14 9.70 -6.50 -4.26
C SER A 14 9.36 -7.28 -3.00
N ARG A 15 9.58 -6.69 -1.83
CA ARG A 15 9.25 -7.33 -0.56
C ARG A 15 7.76 -7.57 -0.37
N ILE A 16 6.93 -6.74 -0.98
CA ILE A 16 5.47 -6.87 -0.87
C ILE A 16 4.84 -7.59 -2.06
N PHE A 17 5.61 -7.89 -3.09
CA PHE A 17 5.05 -8.51 -4.29
C PHE A 17 4.43 -9.87 -4.00
N SER A 18 5.02 -10.65 -3.11
CA SER A 18 4.49 -11.95 -2.73
C SER A 18 3.08 -11.84 -2.14
N ALA A 19 2.86 -10.87 -1.27
CA ALA A 19 1.55 -10.60 -0.70
C ALA A 19 0.56 -10.13 -1.76
N TYR A 20 1.01 -9.22 -2.63
CA TYR A 20 0.20 -8.72 -3.74
C TYR A 20 -0.23 -9.87 -4.68
N GLU A 21 0.72 -10.71 -5.05
CA GLU A 21 0.48 -11.84 -5.94
C GLU A 21 -0.55 -12.81 -5.38
N SER A 22 -0.50 -13.06 -4.07
CA SER A 22 -1.41 -14.01 -3.44
C SER A 22 -2.83 -13.46 -3.24
N THR A 23 -3.01 -12.14 -3.36
CA THR A 23 -4.31 -11.49 -3.13
C THR A 23 -5.22 -11.57 -4.35
N PHE A 24 -4.65 -11.58 -5.55
CA PHE A 24 -5.41 -11.53 -6.80
C PHE A 24 -5.19 -12.78 -7.65
N PRO A 25 -6.23 -13.23 -8.40
CA PRO A 25 -6.03 -14.25 -9.44
C PRO A 25 -5.02 -13.77 -10.48
N GLU A 26 -4.37 -14.72 -11.14
CA GLU A 26 -3.31 -14.41 -12.10
C GLU A 26 -3.74 -13.45 -13.21
N ASP A 27 -4.96 -13.58 -13.69
CA ASP A 27 -5.49 -12.76 -14.80
C ASP A 27 -5.98 -11.37 -14.34
N GLU A 28 -6.04 -11.13 -13.03
CA GLU A 28 -6.52 -9.88 -12.47
C GLU A 28 -5.42 -9.05 -11.81
N ARG A 29 -4.18 -9.52 -11.85
CA ARG A 29 -3.08 -8.81 -11.19
C ARG A 29 -2.02 -8.41 -12.21
N ARG A 30 -1.22 -7.42 -11.82
CA ARG A 30 -0.02 -7.07 -12.58
C ARG A 30 1.03 -8.16 -12.42
N ASP A 31 1.82 -8.40 -13.46
CA ASP A 31 2.99 -9.26 -13.29
C ASP A 31 4.07 -8.51 -12.48
N LYS A 32 5.16 -9.21 -12.16
CA LYS A 32 6.19 -8.65 -11.30
C LYS A 32 6.81 -7.37 -11.87
N ASP A 33 7.13 -7.35 -13.16
CA ASP A 33 7.74 -6.18 -13.78
C ASP A 33 6.77 -5.01 -13.84
N GLN A 34 5.51 -5.27 -14.13
CA GLN A 34 4.47 -4.22 -14.12
C GLN A 34 4.30 -3.64 -12.73
N PHE A 35 4.30 -4.49 -11.71
CA PHE A 35 4.17 -4.04 -10.33
C PHE A 35 5.37 -3.20 -9.90
N LEU A 36 6.58 -3.69 -10.17
CA LEU A 36 7.79 -2.96 -9.78
C LEU A 36 7.95 -1.63 -10.52
N SER A 37 7.44 -1.53 -11.75
CA SER A 37 7.53 -0.27 -12.50
C SER A 37 6.54 0.78 -12.04
N LEU A 38 5.62 0.49 -11.12
CA LEU A 38 4.74 1.50 -10.55
C LEU A 38 5.50 2.65 -9.91
N ILE A 39 6.67 2.37 -9.34
CA ILE A 39 7.48 3.41 -8.67
C ILE A 39 8.04 4.44 -9.66
N GLU A 40 8.04 4.13 -10.95
CA GLU A 40 8.51 5.04 -11.99
C GLU A 40 7.46 6.07 -12.40
N ASN A 41 6.20 5.85 -12.00
CA ASN A 41 5.13 6.78 -12.30
C ASN A 41 5.08 7.85 -11.20
N PRO A 42 5.23 9.14 -11.57
CA PRO A 42 5.29 10.22 -10.56
C PRO A 42 3.99 10.41 -9.79
N ASP A 43 2.88 9.89 -10.29
CA ASP A 43 1.59 10.03 -9.61
C ASP A 43 1.22 8.80 -8.76
N CYS A 44 2.03 7.77 -8.78
CA CYS A 44 1.78 6.54 -8.02
C CYS A 44 2.66 6.52 -6.77
N PHE A 45 2.03 6.29 -5.62
CA PHE A 45 2.74 6.23 -4.34
C PHE A 45 2.41 4.91 -3.67
N ILE A 46 3.44 4.17 -3.28
CA ILE A 46 3.28 2.91 -2.57
C ILE A 46 3.91 3.07 -1.21
N PHE A 47 3.13 2.79 -0.17
CA PHE A 47 3.57 2.94 1.21
C PHE A 47 3.50 1.61 1.95
N ALA A 48 4.55 1.31 2.70
CA ALA A 48 4.47 0.31 3.74
C ALA A 48 3.70 0.91 4.91
N VAL A 49 2.82 0.13 5.50
CA VAL A 49 2.09 0.53 6.70
C VAL A 49 2.79 -0.09 7.89
N LYS A 50 3.17 0.75 8.82
CA LYS A 50 3.89 0.33 10.03
C LYS A 50 3.05 0.57 11.26
N ASN A 51 3.13 -0.34 12.22
CA ASN A 51 2.60 -0.13 13.56
C ASN A 51 3.79 -0.27 14.51
N ASP A 52 4.31 0.87 15.00
CA ASP A 52 5.59 0.95 15.68
C ASP A 52 6.68 0.37 14.75
N ASP A 53 7.32 -0.73 15.12
CA ASP A 53 8.35 -1.35 14.29
C ASP A 53 7.81 -2.46 13.38
N ASP A 54 6.55 -2.82 13.51
CA ASP A 54 5.96 -3.93 12.73
C ASP A 54 5.50 -3.47 11.35
N PHE A 55 5.88 -4.24 10.34
CA PHE A 55 5.41 -4.02 8.96
C PHE A 55 4.09 -4.80 8.83
N VAL A 56 2.97 -4.08 8.91
CA VAL A 56 1.64 -4.72 9.03
C VAL A 56 0.84 -4.76 7.74
N GLY A 57 1.23 -4.00 6.73
CA GLY A 57 0.49 -3.97 5.47
C GLY A 57 1.08 -2.98 4.49
N TYR A 58 0.37 -2.73 3.40
CA TYR A 58 0.81 -1.75 2.40
C TYR A 58 -0.39 -1.16 1.70
N LEU A 59 -0.16 -0.05 0.98
CA LEU A 59 -1.20 0.58 0.19
C LEU A 59 -0.61 1.16 -1.10
N ILE A 60 -1.45 1.25 -2.12
CA ILE A 60 -1.12 1.85 -3.41
C ILE A 60 -2.07 3.02 -3.61
N LEU A 61 -1.51 4.22 -3.70
CA LEU A 61 -2.25 5.45 -3.89
C LEU A 61 -1.85 6.13 -5.19
N TRP A 62 -2.84 6.71 -5.87
CA TRP A 62 -2.63 7.54 -7.05
C TRP A 62 -3.02 8.96 -6.71
N LYS A 63 -2.14 9.91 -7.01
CA LYS A 63 -2.44 11.33 -6.82
C LYS A 63 -3.13 11.85 -8.07
N LEU A 64 -4.38 12.30 -7.91
CA LEU A 64 -5.16 12.94 -8.95
C LEU A 64 -5.24 14.44 -8.64
N GLU A 65 -5.93 15.21 -9.48
CA GLU A 65 -5.91 16.68 -9.34
C GLU A 65 -6.29 17.17 -7.94
N ASP A 66 -7.43 16.71 -7.45
CA ASP A 66 -7.98 17.21 -6.18
C ASP A 66 -8.07 16.15 -5.09
N PHE A 67 -7.64 14.91 -5.36
CA PHE A 67 -7.80 13.85 -4.40
C PHE A 67 -6.82 12.72 -4.68
N TYR A 68 -6.77 11.77 -3.73
CA TYR A 68 -6.01 10.53 -3.90
C TYR A 68 -6.97 9.39 -4.18
N PHE A 69 -6.61 8.54 -5.12
CA PHE A 69 -7.34 7.31 -5.40
C PHE A 69 -6.62 6.14 -4.74
N LEU A 70 -7.30 5.45 -3.83
CA LEU A 70 -6.75 4.26 -3.18
C LEU A 70 -7.01 3.06 -4.08
N GLU A 71 -5.98 2.61 -4.78
CA GLU A 71 -6.10 1.45 -5.65
C GLU A 71 -6.18 0.16 -4.84
N HIS A 72 -5.35 0.04 -3.80
CA HIS A 72 -5.25 -1.19 -3.03
C HIS A 72 -4.75 -0.88 -1.62
N PHE A 73 -5.31 -1.62 -0.65
CA PHE A 73 -4.89 -1.55 0.74
C PHE A 73 -5.01 -2.95 1.32
N GLU A 74 -3.93 -3.45 1.89
CA GLU A 74 -3.90 -4.78 2.47
C GLU A 74 -3.23 -4.75 3.84
N VAL A 75 -3.89 -5.39 4.83
CA VAL A 75 -3.28 -5.73 6.11
C VAL A 75 -2.85 -7.19 6.00
N PHE A 76 -1.60 -7.49 6.32
CA PHE A 76 -1.11 -8.86 6.22
C PHE A 76 -1.86 -9.78 7.17
N GLU A 77 -2.01 -11.04 6.77
CA GLU A 77 -2.85 -12.00 7.46
C GLU A 77 -2.55 -12.12 8.97
N GLU A 78 -1.29 -12.13 9.34
CA GLU A 78 -0.88 -12.26 10.74
C GLU A 78 -1.30 -11.07 11.62
N PHE A 79 -1.69 -9.95 11.01
CA PHE A 79 -2.11 -8.75 11.73
C PHE A 79 -3.60 -8.43 11.60
N ARG A 80 -4.36 -9.24 10.87
CA ARG A 80 -5.77 -8.91 10.55
C ARG A 80 -6.70 -8.90 11.75
N ASN A 81 -6.44 -9.71 12.76
CA ASN A 81 -7.32 -9.83 13.92
C ASN A 81 -7.05 -8.80 15.02
N LEU A 82 -6.19 -7.81 14.75
CA LEU A 82 -5.81 -6.79 15.72
C LEU A 82 -6.58 -5.49 15.56
N LYS A 83 -7.61 -5.47 14.72
CA LYS A 83 -8.44 -4.28 14.45
C LYS A 83 -7.65 -3.08 13.94
N LEU A 84 -6.57 -3.33 13.22
CA LEU A 84 -5.71 -2.27 12.70
C LEU A 84 -6.30 -1.54 11.50
N GLY A 85 -7.17 -2.21 10.73
CA GLY A 85 -7.74 -1.62 9.51
C GLY A 85 -8.37 -0.26 9.72
N SER A 86 -9.23 -0.12 10.75
CA SER A 86 -9.89 1.14 11.05
C SER A 86 -8.91 2.22 11.47
N GLN A 87 -7.91 1.85 12.28
CA GLN A 87 -6.88 2.78 12.71
C GLN A 87 -6.05 3.27 11.51
N ILE A 88 -5.69 2.36 10.62
CA ILE A 88 -4.91 2.68 9.43
C ILE A 88 -5.69 3.63 8.52
N LEU A 89 -6.97 3.34 8.27
CA LEU A 89 -7.80 4.22 7.45
C LEU A 89 -7.92 5.61 8.03
N ARG A 90 -8.03 5.71 9.35
CA ARG A 90 -8.11 7.00 10.04
C ARG A 90 -6.81 7.80 9.87
N GLU A 91 -5.68 7.14 10.08
CA GLU A 91 -4.37 7.79 9.90
C GLU A 91 -4.10 8.16 8.44
N MET A 92 -4.59 7.32 7.52
CA MET A 92 -4.49 7.59 6.09
C MET A 92 -5.23 8.89 5.72
N LYS A 93 -6.45 9.04 6.23
CA LYS A 93 -7.23 10.26 5.99
C LYS A 93 -6.56 11.50 6.58
N LYS A 94 -5.95 11.36 7.76
CA LYS A 94 -5.22 12.48 8.37
C LYS A 94 -4.02 12.89 7.53
N LYS A 95 -3.28 11.93 7.00
CA LYS A 95 -2.05 12.20 6.25
C LYS A 95 -2.32 12.70 4.84
N PHE A 96 -3.24 12.07 4.13
CA PHE A 96 -3.47 12.33 2.71
C PHE A 96 -4.71 13.18 2.43
N GLY A 97 -5.60 13.32 3.38
CA GLY A 97 -6.79 14.15 3.24
C GLY A 97 -7.87 13.48 2.41
N ASN A 98 -8.15 14.04 1.24
CA ASN A 98 -9.26 13.58 0.41
C ASN A 98 -8.89 12.31 -0.35
N ILE A 99 -9.37 11.16 0.14
CA ILE A 99 -9.12 9.84 -0.45
C ILE A 99 -10.44 9.25 -0.93
N VAL A 100 -10.41 8.70 -2.13
CA VAL A 100 -11.56 8.03 -2.74
C VAL A 100 -11.32 6.54 -2.88
#